data_dac4a6b3856a0dd5be610335ef0b99b2
#
_entry.id   dac4a6b3856a0dd5be610335ef0b99b2
#
_cell.length_a   1.000
_cell.length_b   1.000
_cell.length_c   1.000
_cell.angle_alpha   90.00
_cell.angle_beta   90.00
_cell.angle_gamma   90.00
#
_symmetry.space_group_name_H-M   'P 1'
#
loop_
_entity.id
_entity.type
_entity.pdbx_description
1 polymer ?
#
loop_
_entity_poly.entity_id
_entity_poly.type
_entity_poly.pdbx_seq_one_letter_code
_entity_poly.pdbx_strand_id
1 'polypeptide(L)'
;MKNKQAGFSLIELLIVVAIIGIIAAIAIPNLLASRRAANEGSAQSSLRTIHSAEGTYQATVGAGNYGTLAQLGAQNLIDPVLTTASKSGYNFGCTPTDLVAGTSPATFYATAVPQVTSGVGQSGTRRFGISTDGVMHGDSTALTAYANEAAVIAAPALGN
;
A
#
# COMPACT_ATOMS: atom_id res chain seq x y z
N MET A 1 -23.15 -53.91 -27.58
CA MET A 1 -22.16 -53.83 -26.48
C MET A 1 -22.67 -52.81 -25.47
N LYS A 2 -23.02 -53.20 -24.22
CA LYS A 2 -23.43 -52.26 -23.15
C LYS A 2 -22.15 -51.72 -22.49
N ASN A 3 -21.85 -50.44 -22.69
CA ASN A 3 -20.80 -49.75 -21.94
C ASN A 3 -21.20 -49.75 -20.46
N LYS A 4 -20.46 -50.46 -19.60
CA LYS A 4 -20.58 -50.37 -18.17
C LYS A 4 -20.03 -48.98 -17.76
N GLN A 5 -20.90 -48.04 -17.45
CA GLN A 5 -20.49 -46.79 -16.78
C GLN A 5 -20.10 -47.18 -15.35
N ALA A 6 -18.80 -47.10 -15.04
CA ALA A 6 -18.30 -47.21 -13.69
C ALA A 6 -18.63 -45.89 -12.97
N GLY A 7 -19.55 -45.92 -12.03
CA GLY A 7 -19.84 -44.78 -11.16
C GLY A 7 -18.74 -44.60 -10.12
N PHE A 8 -18.49 -43.34 -9.72
CA PHE A 8 -17.57 -42.98 -8.62
C PHE A 8 -18.06 -43.56 -7.29
N SER A 9 -17.16 -44.11 -6.51
CA SER A 9 -17.45 -44.54 -5.14
C SER A 9 -17.58 -43.34 -4.21
N LEU A 10 -18.54 -43.40 -3.28
CA LEU A 10 -18.72 -42.35 -2.27
C LEU A 10 -17.46 -42.16 -1.42
N ILE A 11 -16.71 -43.23 -1.14
CA ILE A 11 -15.45 -43.17 -0.38
C ILE A 11 -14.33 -42.48 -1.15
N GLU A 12 -14.26 -42.68 -2.48
CA GLU A 12 -13.27 -41.95 -3.31
C GLU A 12 -13.49 -40.45 -3.27
N LEU A 13 -14.76 -40.02 -3.35
CA LEU A 13 -15.08 -38.59 -3.25
C LEU A 13 -14.75 -38.04 -1.85
N LEU A 14 -15.05 -38.79 -0.80
CA LEU A 14 -14.80 -38.39 0.58
C LEU A 14 -13.32 -38.21 0.88
N ILE A 15 -12.46 -39.14 0.40
CA ILE A 15 -11.00 -39.05 0.57
C ILE A 15 -10.46 -37.81 -0.19
N VAL A 16 -10.92 -37.55 -1.41
CA VAL A 16 -10.47 -36.41 -2.20
C VAL A 16 -10.81 -35.10 -1.50
N VAL A 17 -12.06 -34.95 -1.00
CA VAL A 17 -12.48 -33.73 -0.27
C VAL A 17 -11.68 -33.57 1.02
N ALA A 18 -11.39 -34.66 1.75
CA ALA A 18 -10.56 -34.60 2.95
C ALA A 18 -9.14 -34.11 2.65
N ILE A 19 -8.50 -34.62 1.58
CA ILE A 19 -7.15 -34.19 1.19
C ILE A 19 -7.15 -32.72 0.75
N ILE A 20 -8.13 -32.29 -0.05
CA ILE A 20 -8.29 -30.87 -0.46
C ILE A 20 -8.45 -29.98 0.78
N GLY A 21 -9.26 -30.41 1.76
CA GLY A 21 -9.45 -29.67 3.01
C GLY A 21 -8.16 -29.47 3.80
N ILE A 22 -7.31 -30.50 3.89
CA ILE A 22 -6.01 -30.41 4.57
C ILE A 22 -5.07 -29.45 3.82
N ILE A 23 -4.98 -29.57 2.50
CA ILE A 23 -4.14 -28.67 1.69
C ILE A 23 -4.63 -27.21 1.80
N ALA A 24 -5.94 -26.98 1.72
CA ALA A 24 -6.53 -25.65 1.83
C ALA A 24 -6.27 -25.03 3.21
N ALA A 25 -6.37 -25.81 4.28
CA ALA A 25 -6.12 -25.34 5.65
C ALA A 25 -4.70 -24.78 5.83
N ILE A 26 -3.71 -25.32 5.14
CA ILE A 26 -2.32 -24.86 5.19
C ILE A 26 -2.06 -23.73 4.16
N ALA A 27 -2.63 -23.86 2.97
CA ALA A 27 -2.33 -22.97 1.86
C ALA A 27 -2.98 -21.59 2.00
N ILE A 28 -4.24 -21.52 2.48
CA ILE A 28 -4.99 -20.26 2.57
C ILE A 28 -4.31 -19.24 3.50
N PRO A 29 -3.95 -19.55 4.76
CA PRO A 29 -3.30 -18.56 5.64
C PRO A 29 -1.95 -18.10 5.10
N ASN A 30 -1.16 -18.97 4.47
CA ASN A 30 0.11 -18.62 3.86
C ASN A 30 -0.08 -17.68 2.66
N LEU A 31 -1.09 -17.93 1.83
CA LEU A 31 -1.42 -17.06 0.69
C LEU A 31 -1.85 -15.66 1.16
N LEU A 32 -2.66 -15.58 2.22
CA LEU A 32 -3.09 -14.29 2.78
C LEU A 32 -1.91 -13.51 3.37
N ALA A 33 -0.98 -14.17 4.04
CA ALA A 33 0.24 -13.53 4.55
C ALA A 33 1.13 -13.01 3.41
N SER A 34 1.33 -13.81 2.35
CA SER A 34 2.10 -13.41 1.17
C SER A 34 1.45 -12.24 0.43
N ARG A 35 0.13 -12.24 0.31
CA ARG A 35 -0.62 -11.13 -0.30
C ARG A 35 -0.46 -9.82 0.50
N ARG A 36 -0.54 -9.88 1.83
CA ARG A 36 -0.30 -8.71 2.69
C ARG A 36 1.11 -8.16 2.51
N ALA A 37 2.13 -9.03 2.52
CA ALA A 37 3.52 -8.62 2.30
C ALA A 37 3.73 -7.97 0.92
N ALA A 38 3.10 -8.50 -0.13
CA ALA A 38 3.15 -7.93 -1.47
C ALA A 38 2.48 -6.53 -1.53
N ASN A 39 1.33 -6.37 -0.87
CA ASN A 39 0.64 -5.08 -0.78
C ASN A 39 1.50 -4.04 -0.03
N GLU A 40 2.13 -4.43 1.08
CA GLU A 40 3.03 -3.56 1.86
C GLU A 40 4.25 -3.13 1.03
N GLY A 41 4.87 -4.04 0.29
CA GLY A 41 5.97 -3.72 -0.63
C GLY A 41 5.53 -2.77 -1.75
N SER A 42 4.34 -2.99 -2.34
CA SER A 42 3.76 -2.09 -3.33
C SER A 42 3.48 -0.70 -2.75
N ALA A 43 2.99 -0.61 -1.51
CA ALA A 43 2.74 0.67 -0.84
C ALA A 43 4.03 1.46 -0.63
N GLN A 44 5.10 0.82 -0.14
CA GLN A 44 6.41 1.46 0.02
C GLN A 44 6.99 1.94 -1.31
N SER A 45 6.91 1.12 -2.36
CA SER A 45 7.35 1.52 -3.71
C SER A 45 6.57 2.72 -4.22
N SER A 46 5.25 2.74 -4.01
CA SER A 46 4.40 3.85 -4.43
C SER A 46 4.72 5.15 -3.68
N LEU A 47 5.02 5.09 -2.38
CA LEU A 47 5.47 6.27 -1.61
C LEU A 47 6.81 6.81 -2.12
N ARG A 48 7.76 5.95 -2.49
CA ARG A 48 9.02 6.41 -3.13
C ARG A 48 8.77 7.07 -4.48
N THR A 49 7.82 6.55 -5.26
CA THR A 49 7.41 7.18 -6.53
C THR A 49 6.80 8.56 -6.29
N ILE A 50 5.92 8.70 -5.29
CA ILE A 50 5.34 9.99 -4.91
C ILE A 50 6.45 10.96 -4.49
N HIS A 51 7.39 10.54 -3.64
CA HIS A 51 8.51 11.39 -3.21
C HIS A 51 9.35 11.89 -4.39
N SER A 52 9.69 11.03 -5.36
CA SER A 52 10.43 11.43 -6.57
C SER A 52 9.63 12.37 -7.45
N ALA A 53 8.32 12.14 -7.57
CA ALA A 53 7.40 12.98 -8.33
C ALA A 53 7.28 14.38 -7.70
N GLU A 54 7.24 14.46 -6.37
CA GLU A 54 7.22 15.72 -5.63
C GLU A 54 8.48 16.56 -5.86
N GLY A 55 9.65 15.94 -5.84
CA GLY A 55 10.89 16.66 -6.17
C GLY A 55 10.87 17.21 -7.60
N THR A 56 10.33 16.45 -8.56
CA THR A 56 10.18 16.90 -9.94
C THR A 56 9.15 18.03 -10.06
N TYR A 57 8.01 17.90 -9.39
CA TYR A 57 6.94 18.91 -9.38
C TYR A 57 7.45 20.23 -8.78
N GLN A 58 8.12 20.20 -7.63
CA GLN A 58 8.70 21.37 -6.97
C GLN A 58 9.68 22.12 -7.89
N ALA A 59 10.53 21.38 -8.61
CA ALA A 59 11.54 21.95 -9.49
C ALA A 59 10.99 22.51 -10.81
N THR A 60 9.78 22.13 -11.20
CA THR A 60 9.20 22.50 -12.51
C THR A 60 7.97 23.38 -12.37
N VAL A 61 6.81 22.79 -12.11
CA VAL A 61 5.50 23.46 -12.14
C VAL A 61 5.15 24.09 -10.79
N GLY A 62 5.66 23.53 -9.70
CA GLY A 62 5.34 23.93 -8.33
C GLY A 62 5.94 25.27 -7.90
N ALA A 63 6.86 25.85 -8.70
CA ALA A 63 7.55 27.09 -8.37
C ALA A 63 8.14 27.11 -6.94
N GLY A 64 8.72 25.99 -6.53
CA GLY A 64 9.30 25.79 -5.19
C GLY A 64 8.34 25.14 -4.18
N ASN A 65 7.07 24.94 -4.52
CA ASN A 65 6.09 24.24 -3.69
C ASN A 65 5.89 22.79 -4.14
N TYR A 66 5.46 21.94 -3.23
CA TYR A 66 5.04 20.56 -3.49
C TYR A 66 3.58 20.50 -3.93
N GLY A 67 3.14 19.36 -4.45
CA GLY A 67 1.80 19.15 -4.98
C GLY A 67 0.96 18.14 -4.21
N THR A 68 -0.31 18.10 -4.51
CA THR A 68 -1.21 17.01 -4.12
C THR A 68 -1.13 15.88 -5.13
N LEU A 69 -1.61 14.67 -4.78
CA LEU A 69 -1.70 13.54 -5.73
C LEU A 69 -2.41 13.90 -7.03
N ALA A 70 -3.46 14.74 -6.97
CA ALA A 70 -4.18 15.21 -8.14
C ALA A 70 -3.31 16.10 -9.04
N GLN A 71 -2.52 17.00 -8.46
CA GLN A 71 -1.59 17.87 -9.19
C GLN A 71 -0.45 17.08 -9.83
N LEU A 72 0.13 16.11 -9.09
CA LEU A 72 1.14 15.22 -9.65
C LEU A 72 0.60 14.39 -10.83
N GLY A 73 -0.63 13.89 -10.71
CA GLY A 73 -1.32 13.16 -11.77
C GLY A 73 -1.62 14.01 -13.00
N ALA A 74 -2.02 15.27 -12.81
CA ALA A 74 -2.25 16.21 -13.91
C ALA A 74 -0.98 16.49 -14.73
N GLN A 75 0.19 16.36 -14.12
CA GLN A 75 1.49 16.48 -14.77
C GLN A 75 2.06 15.15 -15.29
N ASN A 76 1.29 14.05 -15.18
CA ASN A 76 1.73 12.68 -15.51
C ASN A 76 3.01 12.25 -14.79
N LEU A 77 3.27 12.75 -13.59
CA LEU A 77 4.42 12.40 -12.76
C LEU A 77 4.20 11.12 -11.94
N ILE A 78 2.94 10.73 -11.76
CA ILE A 78 2.54 9.49 -11.08
C ILE A 78 1.53 8.72 -11.93
N ASP A 79 1.45 7.41 -11.65
CA ASP A 79 0.47 6.50 -12.24
C ASP A 79 -0.98 7.00 -12.01
N PRO A 80 -1.87 6.96 -13.02
CA PRO A 80 -3.29 7.30 -12.87
C PRO A 80 -4.00 6.57 -11.72
N VAL A 81 -3.58 5.34 -11.41
CA VAL A 81 -4.11 4.59 -10.25
C VAL A 81 -3.74 5.26 -8.93
N LEU A 82 -2.54 5.79 -8.78
CA LEU A 82 -2.15 6.56 -7.59
C LEU A 82 -2.90 7.88 -7.45
N THR A 83 -3.30 8.49 -8.55
CA THR A 83 -4.12 9.70 -8.56
C THR A 83 -5.49 9.48 -7.91
N THR A 84 -6.03 8.25 -7.99
CA THR A 84 -7.26 7.88 -7.26
C THR A 84 -7.07 7.65 -5.77
N ALA A 85 -5.85 7.84 -5.27
CA ALA A 85 -5.46 7.61 -3.88
C ALA A 85 -5.68 6.17 -3.38
N SER A 86 -5.79 5.18 -4.28
CA SER A 86 -6.04 3.78 -3.92
C SER A 86 -5.26 2.84 -4.83
N LYS A 87 -4.37 2.01 -4.27
CA LYS A 87 -3.58 1.02 -5.02
C LYS A 87 -3.19 -0.15 -4.14
N SER A 88 -3.28 -1.38 -4.67
CA SER A 88 -2.82 -2.62 -4.01
C SER A 88 -3.33 -2.77 -2.57
N GLY A 89 -4.61 -2.43 -2.31
CA GLY A 89 -5.23 -2.55 -0.98
C GLY A 89 -4.76 -1.50 0.04
N TYR A 90 -4.11 -0.42 -0.42
CA TYR A 90 -3.71 0.73 0.39
C TYR A 90 -4.38 2.02 -0.09
N ASN A 91 -4.73 2.88 0.85
CA ASN A 91 -5.13 4.26 0.59
C ASN A 91 -3.92 5.17 0.78
N PHE A 92 -3.74 6.09 -0.17
CA PHE A 92 -2.64 7.04 -0.19
C PHE A 92 -3.14 8.45 0.07
N GLY A 93 -2.32 9.25 0.74
CA GLY A 93 -2.51 10.68 0.90
C GLY A 93 -1.19 11.40 0.66
N CYS A 94 -1.24 12.60 0.09
CA CYS A 94 -0.11 13.50 0.00
C CYS A 94 -0.59 14.89 0.37
N THR A 95 0.06 15.49 1.37
CA THR A 95 -0.30 16.80 1.91
C THR A 95 0.92 17.71 1.82
N PRO A 96 0.92 18.68 0.92
CA PRO A 96 1.94 19.70 0.84
C PRO A 96 1.70 20.80 1.88
N THR A 97 2.79 21.44 2.29
CA THR A 97 2.78 22.68 3.05
C THR A 97 3.57 23.71 2.25
N ASP A 98 2.94 24.80 1.87
CA ASP A 98 3.50 25.78 0.99
C ASP A 98 4.67 26.55 1.60
N LEU A 99 5.56 27.02 0.75
CA LEU A 99 6.65 27.93 1.07
C LEU A 99 6.09 29.24 1.62
N VAL A 100 6.60 29.65 2.79
CA VAL A 100 6.39 31.01 3.31
C VAL A 100 7.68 31.80 3.17
N ALA A 101 7.69 32.76 2.24
CA ALA A 101 8.88 33.54 1.90
C ALA A 101 9.53 34.18 3.14
N GLY A 102 10.81 33.90 3.35
CA GLY A 102 11.59 34.39 4.50
C GLY A 102 11.31 33.74 5.84
N THR A 103 10.41 32.74 5.90
CA THR A 103 10.01 32.08 7.17
C THR A 103 10.25 30.56 7.15
N SER A 104 9.70 29.84 6.20
CA SER A 104 9.82 28.38 6.16
C SER A 104 9.87 27.84 4.72
N PRO A 105 10.71 26.83 4.45
CA PRO A 105 10.69 26.12 3.17
C PRO A 105 9.37 25.36 2.99
N ALA A 106 9.02 25.08 1.73
CA ALA A 106 7.94 24.15 1.47
C ALA A 106 8.31 22.76 1.97
N THR A 107 7.33 22.05 2.52
CA THR A 107 7.48 20.64 2.92
C THR A 107 6.27 19.83 2.44
N PHE A 108 6.39 18.51 2.51
CA PHE A 108 5.26 17.63 2.29
C PHE A 108 5.41 16.36 3.12
N TYR A 109 4.32 15.67 3.31
CA TYR A 109 4.33 14.29 3.75
C TYR A 109 3.31 13.48 2.96
N ALA A 110 3.68 12.23 2.67
CA ALA A 110 2.79 11.26 2.03
C ALA A 110 2.60 10.05 2.94
N THR A 111 1.41 9.49 2.91
CA THR A 111 1.00 8.38 3.77
C THR A 111 0.40 7.25 2.95
N ALA A 112 0.57 6.02 3.42
CA ALA A 112 -0.11 4.84 2.89
C ALA A 112 -0.67 4.01 4.06
N VAL A 113 -1.98 3.78 4.04
CA VAL A 113 -2.69 3.03 5.09
C VAL A 113 -3.47 1.87 4.48
N PRO A 114 -3.54 0.70 5.15
CA PRO A 114 -4.31 -0.42 4.65
C PRO A 114 -5.79 -0.05 4.51
N GLN A 115 -6.45 -0.46 3.43
CA GLN A 115 -7.90 -0.27 3.24
C GLN A 115 -8.70 -1.15 4.18
N VAL A 116 -8.26 -2.39 4.38
CA VAL A 116 -8.88 -3.35 5.28
C VAL A 116 -7.88 -3.68 6.38
N THR A 117 -8.23 -3.30 7.61
CA THR A 117 -7.33 -3.35 8.77
C THR A 117 -7.44 -4.62 9.60
N SER A 118 -8.47 -5.46 9.34
CA SER A 118 -8.71 -6.69 10.12
C SER A 118 -9.43 -7.77 9.30
N GLY A 119 -9.43 -8.99 9.82
CA GLY A 119 -10.15 -10.14 9.23
C GLY A 119 -9.41 -10.81 8.08
N VAL A 120 -10.08 -11.76 7.43
CA VAL A 120 -9.51 -12.59 6.35
C VAL A 120 -9.10 -11.75 5.13
N GLY A 121 -9.78 -10.63 4.90
CA GLY A 121 -9.50 -9.70 3.80
C GLY A 121 -8.47 -8.62 4.11
N GLN A 122 -7.78 -8.68 5.26
CA GLN A 122 -6.80 -7.68 5.67
C GLN A 122 -5.77 -7.41 4.57
N SER A 123 -5.62 -6.14 4.17
CA SER A 123 -4.76 -5.75 3.05
C SER A 123 -3.31 -5.47 3.47
N GLY A 124 -3.06 -5.17 4.74
CA GLY A 124 -1.74 -4.95 5.33
C GLY A 124 -1.81 -4.86 6.85
N THR A 125 -0.65 -4.95 7.50
CA THR A 125 -0.50 -4.89 8.96
C THR A 125 0.18 -3.62 9.44
N ARG A 126 0.76 -2.84 8.53
CA ARG A 126 1.51 -1.61 8.82
C ARG A 126 0.99 -0.45 7.99
N ARG A 127 1.05 0.75 8.56
CA ARG A 127 0.97 2.01 7.82
C ARG A 127 2.37 2.49 7.48
N PHE A 128 2.48 3.28 6.43
CA PHE A 128 3.74 3.86 5.97
C PHE A 128 3.60 5.36 5.77
N GLY A 129 4.72 6.07 5.90
CA GLY A 129 4.82 7.50 5.60
C GLY A 129 6.19 7.85 5.09
N ILE A 130 6.26 8.89 4.28
CA ILE A 130 7.50 9.51 3.81
C ILE A 130 7.30 11.01 3.85
N SER A 131 8.33 11.74 4.22
CA SER A 131 8.32 13.20 4.24
C SER A 131 9.39 13.78 3.32
N THR A 132 9.58 15.06 3.36
CA THR A 132 10.56 15.80 2.58
C THR A 132 12.00 15.29 2.75
N ASP A 133 12.31 14.66 3.89
CA ASP A 133 13.61 14.05 4.18
C ASP A 133 13.91 12.77 3.36
N GLY A 134 12.91 12.20 2.69
CA GLY A 134 13.03 10.99 1.89
C GLY A 134 13.15 9.71 2.70
N VAL A 135 13.06 9.78 4.02
CA VAL A 135 13.13 8.60 4.89
C VAL A 135 11.77 7.93 4.96
N MET A 136 11.76 6.61 4.73
CA MET A 136 10.56 5.79 4.86
C MET A 136 10.32 5.44 6.32
N HIS A 137 9.17 5.79 6.84
CA HIS A 137 8.72 5.46 8.19
C HIS A 137 7.54 4.49 8.15
N GLY A 138 7.37 3.70 9.21
CA GLY A 138 6.22 2.80 9.29
C GLY A 138 6.05 2.19 10.66
N ASP A 139 4.81 1.97 11.05
CA ASP A 139 4.45 1.29 12.29
C ASP A 139 3.19 0.43 12.12
N SER A 140 2.94 -0.42 13.10
CA SER A 140 1.76 -1.29 13.18
C SER A 140 0.82 -0.93 14.35
N THR A 141 1.11 0.14 15.09
CA THR A 141 0.38 0.51 16.30
C THR A 141 -0.96 1.16 16.01
N ALA A 142 -1.04 1.91 14.92
CA ALA A 142 -2.28 2.49 14.43
C ALA A 142 -2.35 2.35 12.91
N LEU A 143 -3.48 1.92 12.39
CA LEU A 143 -3.70 1.73 10.95
C LEU A 143 -4.52 2.89 10.35
N THR A 144 -4.34 4.10 10.88
CA THR A 144 -4.89 5.37 10.38
C THR A 144 -3.78 6.21 9.78
N ALA A 145 -4.12 7.15 8.89
CA ALA A 145 -3.13 8.06 8.30
C ALA A 145 -2.40 8.87 9.38
N TYR A 146 -1.14 9.22 9.13
CA TYR A 146 -0.41 10.17 9.97
C TYR A 146 -1.07 11.54 9.87
N ALA A 147 -1.21 12.21 11.00
CA ALA A 147 -1.92 13.48 11.08
C ALA A 147 -1.14 14.66 10.47
N ASN A 148 0.19 14.59 10.50
CA ASN A 148 1.09 15.62 10.01
C ASN A 148 2.50 15.05 9.75
N GLU A 149 3.39 15.88 9.21
CA GLU A 149 4.77 15.52 8.90
C GLU A 149 5.56 15.10 10.16
N ALA A 150 5.39 15.80 11.28
CA ALA A 150 6.06 15.46 12.53
C ALA A 150 5.68 14.06 13.03
N ALA A 151 4.43 13.66 12.85
CA ALA A 151 3.97 12.31 13.18
C ALA A 151 4.59 11.23 12.28
N VAL A 152 4.87 11.54 11.01
CA VAL A 152 5.62 10.64 10.10
C VAL A 152 7.05 10.47 10.60
N ILE A 153 7.76 11.57 10.85
CA ILE A 153 9.17 11.57 11.27
C ILE A 153 9.36 10.90 12.63
N ALA A 154 8.39 11.02 13.53
CA ALA A 154 8.43 10.39 14.86
C ALA A 154 8.22 8.86 14.82
N ALA A 155 7.69 8.33 13.73
CA ALA A 155 7.51 6.88 13.58
C ALA A 155 8.86 6.18 13.30
N PRO A 156 8.98 4.87 13.60
CA PRO A 156 10.19 4.13 13.33
C PRO A 156 10.60 4.21 11.85
N ALA A 157 11.86 4.58 11.59
CA ALA A 157 12.41 4.55 10.25
C ALA A 157 12.55 3.10 9.79
N LEU A 158 12.09 2.83 8.58
CA LEU A 158 12.33 1.55 7.91
C LEU A 158 13.67 1.65 7.21
N GLY A 159 14.60 0.74 7.52
CA GLY A 159 15.89 0.71 6.83
C GLY A 159 15.71 0.67 5.31
N ASN A 160 16.56 1.38 4.62
CA ASN A 160 16.63 1.38 3.15
C ASN A 160 17.21 0.06 2.64
#